data_09d449dc4109e0f40f9e315e93a16dc3
#
_entry.id   09d449dc4109e0f40f9e315e93a16dc3
#
_cell.length_a   1.000
_cell.length_b   1.000
_cell.length_c   1.000
_cell.angle_alpha   90.00
_cell.angle_beta   90.00
_cell.angle_gamma   90.00
#
_symmetry.space_group_name_H-M   'P 1'
#
loop_
_entity.id
_entity.type
_entity.pdbx_description
1 polymer ?
#
loop_
_entity_poly.entity_id
_entity_poly.type
_entity_poly.pdbx_seq_one_letter_code
_entity_poly.pdbx_strand_id
1 'polypeptide(L)'
;MSIKLADIAAVVAAALAYGSAFGGGKPDLDGVFGDARTLGIAAISSRVPLRDFAKVTNRLARAGYRMKVMPNVAEPEVAAPERRAELLQQAWLDPEVDIVVFAYGGQGAMDVVPLLDWEKLRARKDMRVVGFSDLTVLVNTMLAKGVGHPYSGPVLTTLGYSNEAAVKRMRDMMAGRPGDVKLRVVKAGEKPVEGLAMGGLLDRLHRLAMNGALPDSTGRVVFIENTNRYAPRTDELLGGLKEKGVFDKAAAVVFCDFNSKTPADRTRAKMKEFADGVPCPVFAGYPYGHIANTSIIDFGRKLAIAPNGVLSWSHGSSSPAR
;
A
#
# COMPACT_ATOMS: atom_id res chain seq x y z
N MET A 1 -21.89 20.71 -13.70
CA MET A 1 -22.56 19.83 -14.69
C MET A 1 -22.47 18.41 -14.14
N SER A 2 -23.56 17.83 -13.69
CA SER A 2 -23.59 16.52 -13.02
C SER A 2 -23.36 15.44 -14.08
N ILE A 3 -22.24 14.74 -14.00
CA ILE A 3 -21.98 13.54 -14.82
C ILE A 3 -22.95 12.47 -14.34
N LYS A 4 -23.82 12.01 -15.22
CA LYS A 4 -24.83 10.99 -14.91
C LYS A 4 -24.12 9.63 -14.71
N LEU A 5 -24.65 8.80 -13.82
CA LEU A 5 -24.20 7.40 -13.61
C LEU A 5 -24.07 6.62 -14.95
N ALA A 6 -24.85 6.99 -15.98
CA ALA A 6 -24.75 6.46 -17.33
C ALA A 6 -23.39 6.73 -18.01
N ASP A 7 -22.72 7.83 -17.69
CA ASP A 7 -21.44 8.20 -18.31
C ASP A 7 -20.28 7.36 -17.71
N ILE A 8 -20.39 6.99 -16.43
CA ILE A 8 -19.44 6.09 -15.77
C ILE A 8 -19.62 4.67 -16.32
N ALA A 9 -20.86 4.23 -16.52
CA ALA A 9 -21.15 2.95 -17.18
C ALA A 9 -20.65 2.94 -18.64
N ALA A 10 -20.69 4.08 -19.35
CA ALA A 10 -20.17 4.22 -20.70
C ALA A 10 -18.64 4.17 -20.75
N VAL A 11 -17.92 4.74 -19.78
CA VAL A 11 -16.45 4.64 -19.68
C VAL A 11 -16.05 3.20 -19.38
N VAL A 12 -16.76 2.51 -18.49
CA VAL A 12 -16.54 1.08 -18.19
C VAL A 12 -16.93 0.22 -19.39
N ALA A 13 -18.04 0.51 -20.10
CA ALA A 13 -18.50 -0.20 -21.29
C ALA A 13 -17.59 0.04 -22.50
N ALA A 14 -17.11 1.26 -22.73
CA ALA A 14 -16.13 1.54 -23.78
C ALA A 14 -14.79 0.83 -23.51
N ALA A 15 -14.39 0.73 -22.23
CA ALA A 15 -13.23 -0.05 -21.82
C ALA A 15 -13.42 -1.55 -22.08
N LEU A 16 -14.62 -2.10 -21.91
CA LEU A 16 -14.96 -3.49 -22.21
C LEU A 16 -14.84 -3.82 -23.72
N ALA A 17 -15.19 -2.87 -24.60
CA ALA A 17 -15.10 -3.05 -26.05
C ALA A 17 -13.66 -3.04 -26.60
N TYR A 18 -12.71 -2.39 -25.92
CA TYR A 18 -11.31 -2.27 -26.38
C TYR A 18 -10.42 -3.44 -25.96
N GLY A 19 -10.93 -4.39 -25.17
CA GLY A 19 -10.14 -5.44 -24.48
C GLY A 19 -9.81 -6.69 -25.28
N SER A 20 -10.17 -6.83 -26.57
CA SER A 20 -10.04 -8.09 -27.28
C SER A 20 -8.73 -8.29 -28.08
N ALA A 21 -7.78 -7.35 -28.07
CA ALA A 21 -6.69 -7.35 -29.04
C ALA A 21 -5.25 -7.57 -28.49
N PHE A 22 -5.04 -7.81 -27.19
CA PHE A 22 -3.68 -8.03 -26.67
C PHE A 22 -3.59 -9.32 -25.85
N GLY A 23 -3.30 -10.42 -26.56
CA GLY A 23 -2.86 -11.69 -25.99
C GLY A 23 -1.38 -11.64 -25.62
N GLY A 24 -1.09 -11.57 -24.35
CA GLY A 24 0.20 -11.84 -23.74
C GLY A 24 -0.09 -12.18 -22.29
N GLY A 25 0.37 -13.34 -21.80
CA GLY A 25 0.02 -13.98 -20.53
C GLY A 25 0.21 -13.10 -19.30
N LYS A 26 -0.71 -12.19 -19.05
CA LYS A 26 -0.79 -11.48 -17.77
C LYS A 26 -1.42 -12.36 -16.71
N PRO A 27 -0.98 -12.27 -15.44
CA PRO A 27 -1.50 -13.09 -14.36
C PRO A 27 -3.03 -12.97 -14.24
N ASP A 28 -3.69 -14.09 -13.95
CA ASP A 28 -5.07 -14.05 -13.51
C ASP A 28 -5.20 -13.28 -12.18
N LEU A 29 -6.25 -12.50 -12.04
CA LEU A 29 -6.52 -11.70 -10.84
C LEU A 29 -7.58 -12.32 -9.91
N ASP A 30 -8.06 -13.53 -10.20
CA ASP A 30 -8.99 -14.21 -9.28
C ASP A 30 -8.38 -14.37 -7.89
N GLY A 31 -9.17 -14.08 -6.86
CA GLY A 31 -8.77 -14.16 -5.46
C GLY A 31 -7.67 -13.18 -5.03
N VAL A 32 -7.28 -12.22 -5.87
CA VAL A 32 -6.21 -11.26 -5.54
C VAL A 32 -6.52 -10.37 -4.33
N PHE A 33 -7.80 -10.20 -4.01
CA PHE A 33 -8.29 -9.51 -2.82
C PHE A 33 -8.91 -10.49 -1.78
N GLY A 34 -8.46 -11.75 -1.76
CA GLY A 34 -8.95 -12.77 -0.85
C GLY A 34 -10.41 -13.14 -1.13
N ASP A 35 -11.25 -13.09 -0.13
CA ASP A 35 -12.68 -13.38 -0.19
C ASP A 35 -13.55 -12.18 -0.62
N ALA A 36 -12.96 -10.98 -0.77
CA ALA A 36 -13.69 -9.81 -1.26
C ALA A 36 -14.27 -10.05 -2.65
N ARG A 37 -15.48 -9.58 -2.89
CA ARG A 37 -16.19 -9.66 -4.19
C ARG A 37 -16.58 -8.29 -4.72
N THR A 38 -16.81 -7.31 -3.85
CA THR A 38 -17.17 -5.96 -4.24
C THR A 38 -16.08 -4.97 -3.81
N LEU A 39 -15.48 -4.32 -4.79
CA LEU A 39 -14.42 -3.34 -4.59
C LEU A 39 -15.02 -1.93 -4.60
N GLY A 40 -14.81 -1.14 -3.55
CA GLY A 40 -14.99 0.30 -3.56
C GLY A 40 -13.74 0.95 -4.14
N ILE A 41 -13.85 1.62 -5.28
CA ILE A 41 -12.70 2.21 -5.97
C ILE A 41 -12.72 3.72 -5.80
N ALA A 42 -11.73 4.25 -5.08
CA ALA A 42 -11.57 5.67 -4.80
C ALA A 42 -10.34 6.28 -5.48
N ALA A 43 -10.30 7.61 -5.58
CA ALA A 43 -9.15 8.38 -6.02
C ALA A 43 -8.97 9.59 -5.09
N ILE A 44 -7.93 9.59 -4.25
CA ILE A 44 -7.64 10.69 -3.32
C ILE A 44 -6.30 11.38 -3.58
N SER A 45 -5.59 10.93 -4.61
CA SER A 45 -4.27 11.43 -5.01
C SER A 45 -4.34 12.16 -6.36
N SER A 46 -3.41 11.91 -7.25
CA SER A 46 -3.34 12.54 -8.56
C SER A 46 -4.41 12.01 -9.52
N ARG A 47 -4.56 12.71 -10.67
CA ARG A 47 -5.44 12.30 -11.77
C ARG A 47 -5.15 10.87 -12.21
N VAL A 48 -6.22 10.10 -12.40
CA VAL A 48 -6.12 8.68 -12.77
C VAL A 48 -5.79 8.53 -14.26
N PRO A 49 -4.78 7.72 -14.63
CA PRO A 49 -4.51 7.38 -16.03
C PRO A 49 -5.56 6.38 -16.53
N LEU A 50 -6.67 6.91 -17.08
CA LEU A 50 -7.89 6.14 -17.40
C LEU A 50 -7.63 4.94 -18.32
N ARG A 51 -6.69 5.03 -19.27
CA ARG A 51 -6.34 3.90 -20.16
C ARG A 51 -5.82 2.68 -19.38
N ASP A 52 -4.96 2.91 -18.39
CA ASP A 52 -4.37 1.83 -17.61
C ASP A 52 -5.34 1.34 -16.53
N PHE A 53 -6.13 2.25 -15.98
CA PHE A 53 -7.24 1.91 -15.10
C PHE A 53 -8.25 1.00 -15.80
N ALA A 54 -8.68 1.32 -17.02
CA ALA A 54 -9.59 0.52 -17.81
C ALA A 54 -9.06 -0.90 -18.07
N LYS A 55 -7.76 -1.05 -18.36
CA LYS A 55 -7.14 -2.38 -18.59
C LYS A 55 -7.22 -3.26 -17.35
N VAL A 56 -6.95 -2.73 -16.17
CA VAL A 56 -6.95 -3.51 -14.93
C VAL A 56 -8.38 -3.81 -14.48
N THR A 57 -9.32 -2.86 -14.58
CA THR A 57 -10.72 -3.08 -14.22
C THR A 57 -11.39 -4.12 -15.11
N ASN A 58 -11.07 -4.16 -16.40
CA ASN A 58 -11.53 -5.24 -17.30
C ASN A 58 -11.03 -6.62 -16.88
N ARG A 59 -9.79 -6.72 -16.41
CA ARG A 59 -9.25 -8.00 -15.89
C ARG A 59 -9.93 -8.39 -14.58
N LEU A 60 -10.17 -7.43 -13.67
CA LEU A 60 -10.90 -7.67 -12.43
C LEU A 60 -12.35 -8.10 -12.66
N ALA A 61 -13.04 -7.49 -13.64
CA ALA A 61 -14.38 -7.91 -14.03
C ALA A 61 -14.42 -9.35 -14.55
N ARG A 62 -13.43 -9.75 -15.37
CA ARG A 62 -13.29 -11.15 -15.84
C ARG A 62 -12.97 -12.12 -14.70
N ALA A 63 -12.28 -11.68 -13.66
CA ALA A 63 -12.02 -12.43 -12.44
C ALA A 63 -13.23 -12.42 -11.46
N GLY A 64 -14.39 -11.90 -11.86
CA GLY A 64 -15.63 -11.97 -11.10
C GLY A 64 -15.82 -10.87 -10.04
N TYR A 65 -14.98 -9.82 -10.02
CA TYR A 65 -15.17 -8.72 -9.09
C TYR A 65 -16.26 -7.74 -9.55
N ARG A 66 -17.11 -7.33 -8.62
CA ARG A 66 -17.99 -6.16 -8.77
C ARG A 66 -17.23 -4.90 -8.35
N MET A 67 -17.45 -3.79 -9.03
CA MET A 67 -16.71 -2.55 -8.79
C MET A 67 -17.69 -1.38 -8.60
N LYS A 68 -17.63 -0.73 -7.46
CA LYS A 68 -18.28 0.55 -7.17
C LYS A 68 -17.24 1.64 -7.31
N VAL A 69 -17.21 2.28 -8.47
CA VAL A 69 -16.22 3.30 -8.82
C VAL A 69 -16.75 4.67 -8.39
N MET A 70 -15.99 5.38 -7.56
CA MET A 70 -16.36 6.74 -7.15
C MET A 70 -16.26 7.72 -8.33
N PRO A 71 -17.17 8.70 -8.44
CA PRO A 71 -17.26 9.58 -9.60
C PRO A 71 -15.96 10.27 -10.00
N ASN A 72 -15.19 10.73 -9.02
CA ASN A 72 -13.93 11.46 -9.25
C ASN A 72 -12.81 10.65 -9.87
N VAL A 73 -12.94 9.33 -9.97
CA VAL A 73 -11.97 8.46 -10.67
C VAL A 73 -11.92 8.77 -12.17
N ALA A 74 -13.06 9.14 -12.75
CA ALA A 74 -13.20 9.43 -14.19
C ALA A 74 -13.17 10.94 -14.53
N GLU A 75 -13.11 11.80 -13.52
CA GLU A 75 -13.10 13.25 -13.74
C GLU A 75 -11.79 13.69 -14.45
N PRO A 76 -11.88 14.66 -15.38
CA PRO A 76 -10.71 15.14 -16.13
C PRO A 76 -9.71 15.90 -15.26
N GLU A 77 -10.19 16.48 -14.17
CA GLU A 77 -9.39 17.23 -13.20
C GLU A 77 -9.45 16.55 -11.82
N VAL A 78 -8.46 16.85 -11.00
CA VAL A 78 -8.43 16.35 -9.62
C VAL A 78 -9.45 17.14 -8.80
N ALA A 79 -10.44 16.46 -8.23
CA ALA A 79 -11.44 17.08 -7.38
C ALA A 79 -10.82 17.73 -6.13
N ALA A 80 -11.51 18.70 -5.54
CA ALA A 80 -11.11 19.34 -4.29
C ALA A 80 -10.91 18.31 -3.16
N PRO A 81 -10.01 18.55 -2.20
CA PRO A 81 -9.72 17.61 -1.10
C PRO A 81 -10.98 17.19 -0.34
N GLU A 82 -11.89 18.10 -0.07
CA GLU A 82 -13.16 17.85 0.65
C GLU A 82 -14.03 16.85 -0.12
N ARG A 83 -14.13 17.03 -1.43
CA ARG A 83 -14.91 16.11 -2.29
C ARG A 83 -14.27 14.75 -2.36
N ARG A 84 -12.95 14.65 -2.42
CA ARG A 84 -12.21 13.38 -2.39
C ARG A 84 -12.39 12.65 -1.05
N ALA A 85 -12.38 13.39 0.07
CA ALA A 85 -12.64 12.86 1.41
C ALA A 85 -14.07 12.32 1.52
N GLU A 86 -15.07 13.09 1.06
CA GLU A 86 -16.46 12.66 1.05
C GLU A 86 -16.67 11.37 0.25
N LEU A 87 -16.11 11.30 -0.96
CA LEU A 87 -16.24 10.11 -1.82
C LEU A 87 -15.51 8.89 -1.26
N LEU A 88 -14.36 9.06 -0.61
CA LEU A 88 -13.70 7.97 0.10
C LEU A 88 -14.57 7.45 1.25
N GLN A 89 -15.18 8.36 2.04
CA GLN A 89 -16.08 7.99 3.12
C GLN A 89 -17.34 7.27 2.60
N GLN A 90 -17.90 7.70 1.47
CA GLN A 90 -19.00 6.99 0.81
C GLN A 90 -18.61 5.56 0.44
N ALA A 91 -17.45 5.36 -0.20
CA ALA A 91 -16.96 4.02 -0.55
C ALA A 91 -16.72 3.16 0.70
N TRP A 92 -16.16 3.74 1.77
CA TRP A 92 -15.88 3.03 3.01
C TRP A 92 -17.14 2.58 3.75
N LEU A 93 -18.14 3.44 3.82
CA LEU A 93 -19.37 3.21 4.59
C LEU A 93 -20.43 2.43 3.81
N ASP A 94 -20.25 2.21 2.52
CA ASP A 94 -21.19 1.44 1.70
C ASP A 94 -21.22 -0.03 2.16
N PRO A 95 -22.37 -0.55 2.62
CA PRO A 95 -22.48 -1.89 3.17
C PRO A 95 -22.22 -3.02 2.15
N GLU A 96 -22.30 -2.72 0.85
CA GLU A 96 -22.00 -3.70 -0.19
C GLU A 96 -20.52 -3.76 -0.58
N VAL A 97 -19.68 -2.83 -0.08
CA VAL A 97 -18.24 -2.81 -0.35
C VAL A 97 -17.52 -3.71 0.66
N ASP A 98 -16.75 -4.68 0.17
CA ASP A 98 -15.95 -5.59 0.99
C ASP A 98 -14.54 -5.05 1.28
N ILE A 99 -14.02 -4.24 0.36
CA ILE A 99 -12.66 -3.68 0.44
C ILE A 99 -12.59 -2.37 -0.36
N VAL A 100 -11.88 -1.38 0.18
CA VAL A 100 -11.56 -0.14 -0.54
C VAL A 100 -10.18 -0.28 -1.16
N VAL A 101 -10.11 0.00 -2.46
CA VAL A 101 -8.87 0.04 -3.24
C VAL A 101 -8.77 1.36 -3.99
N PHE A 102 -7.57 1.76 -4.39
CA PHE A 102 -7.38 3.04 -5.06
C PHE A 102 -7.02 2.86 -6.52
N ALA A 103 -7.59 3.72 -7.37
CA ALA A 103 -7.34 3.70 -8.79
C ALA A 103 -5.87 4.03 -9.10
N TYR A 104 -5.30 5.03 -8.42
CA TYR A 104 -3.95 5.55 -8.66
C TYR A 104 -3.36 6.20 -7.40
N GLY A 105 -2.03 6.33 -7.37
CA GLY A 105 -1.28 7.10 -6.37
C GLY A 105 -0.96 8.54 -6.85
N GLY A 106 0.24 9.00 -6.56
CA GLY A 106 0.72 10.32 -6.98
C GLY A 106 0.90 11.29 -5.82
N GLN A 107 0.04 12.31 -5.71
CA GLN A 107 0.07 13.33 -4.66
C GLN A 107 -1.33 13.78 -4.29
N GLY A 108 -1.57 14.11 -3.01
CA GLY A 108 -2.82 14.68 -2.53
C GLY A 108 -3.40 14.01 -1.29
N ALA A 109 -2.93 12.81 -0.91
CA ALA A 109 -3.44 12.13 0.29
C ALA A 109 -3.19 12.93 1.59
N MET A 110 -2.10 13.71 1.66
CA MET A 110 -1.81 14.60 2.81
C MET A 110 -2.90 15.68 3.01
N ASP A 111 -3.56 16.11 1.95
CA ASP A 111 -4.61 17.14 2.02
C ASP A 111 -5.98 16.52 2.32
N VAL A 112 -6.19 15.25 1.96
CA VAL A 112 -7.48 14.54 2.08
C VAL A 112 -7.63 13.84 3.42
N VAL A 113 -6.60 13.12 3.87
CA VAL A 113 -6.66 12.27 5.06
C VAL A 113 -7.01 13.03 6.35
N PRO A 114 -6.55 14.29 6.57
CA PRO A 114 -6.98 15.08 7.72
C PRO A 114 -8.48 15.47 7.72
N LEU A 115 -9.14 15.43 6.56
CA LEU A 115 -10.55 15.78 6.40
C LEU A 115 -11.50 14.59 6.63
N LEU A 116 -10.96 13.39 6.87
CA LEU A 116 -11.78 12.21 7.12
C LEU A 116 -12.37 12.24 8.52
N ASP A 117 -13.67 11.96 8.61
CA ASP A 117 -14.37 11.73 9.88
C ASP A 117 -14.09 10.32 10.41
N TRP A 118 -13.01 10.19 11.16
CA TRP A 118 -12.55 8.92 11.70
C TRP A 118 -13.55 8.28 12.67
N GLU A 119 -14.34 9.09 13.40
CA GLU A 119 -15.37 8.55 14.30
C GLU A 119 -16.50 7.91 13.48
N LYS A 120 -16.91 8.54 12.40
CA LYS A 120 -17.90 7.95 11.48
C LYS A 120 -17.39 6.68 10.81
N LEU A 121 -16.10 6.66 10.42
CA LEU A 121 -15.48 5.49 9.80
C LEU A 121 -15.34 4.29 10.75
N ARG A 122 -15.36 4.49 12.07
CA ARG A 122 -15.40 3.39 13.07
C ARG A 122 -16.64 2.52 12.98
N ALA A 123 -17.72 2.98 12.36
CA ALA A 123 -18.89 2.13 12.07
C ALA A 123 -18.53 0.90 11.20
N ARG A 124 -17.46 1.00 10.41
CA ARG A 124 -16.88 -0.07 9.60
C ARG A 124 -15.39 -0.28 9.97
N LYS A 125 -15.13 -0.52 11.26
CA LYS A 125 -13.76 -0.73 11.81
C LYS A 125 -13.02 -1.94 11.20
N ASP A 126 -13.73 -2.84 10.55
CA ASP A 126 -13.25 -4.02 9.84
C ASP A 126 -12.96 -3.77 8.36
N MET A 127 -13.28 -2.56 7.85
CA MET A 127 -13.06 -2.24 6.44
C MET A 127 -11.61 -2.44 6.03
N ARG A 128 -11.39 -3.33 5.07
CA ARG A 128 -10.09 -3.56 4.46
C ARG A 128 -9.76 -2.45 3.47
N VAL A 129 -8.54 -1.93 3.53
CA VAL A 129 -8.08 -0.85 2.64
C VAL A 129 -6.71 -1.17 2.10
N VAL A 130 -6.53 -1.16 0.77
CA VAL A 130 -5.24 -1.37 0.12
C VAL A 130 -4.74 -0.05 -0.46
N GLY A 131 -3.60 0.45 0.04
CA GLY A 131 -2.99 1.69 -0.42
C GLY A 131 -1.49 1.58 -0.65
N PHE A 132 -0.96 2.34 -1.61
CA PHE A 132 0.44 2.34 -2.02
C PHE A 132 0.94 3.74 -2.38
N SER A 133 2.23 3.98 -2.29
CA SER A 133 2.85 5.24 -2.70
C SER A 133 2.30 6.42 -1.88
N ASP A 134 1.56 7.35 -2.48
CA ASP A 134 0.92 8.47 -1.76
C ASP A 134 -0.04 8.01 -0.66
N LEU A 135 -0.71 6.88 -0.86
CA LEU A 135 -1.63 6.27 0.13
C LEU A 135 -0.91 5.71 1.38
N THR A 136 0.44 5.73 1.43
CA THR A 136 1.20 5.52 2.66
C THR A 136 0.67 6.41 3.79
N VAL A 137 0.22 7.62 3.46
CA VAL A 137 -0.41 8.55 4.42
C VAL A 137 -1.67 7.93 5.03
N LEU A 138 -2.58 7.45 4.19
CA LEU A 138 -3.85 6.89 4.65
C LEU A 138 -3.65 5.63 5.50
N VAL A 139 -2.90 4.63 4.98
CA VAL A 139 -2.76 3.33 5.67
C VAL A 139 -2.03 3.44 7.01
N ASN A 140 -1.07 4.38 7.15
CA ASN A 140 -0.43 4.63 8.44
C ASN A 140 -1.32 5.46 9.37
N THR A 141 -2.11 6.41 8.85
CA THR A 141 -3.09 7.14 9.69
C THR A 141 -4.19 6.21 10.19
N MET A 142 -4.69 5.28 9.37
CA MET A 142 -5.61 4.21 9.81
C MET A 142 -5.04 3.44 11.00
N LEU A 143 -3.76 3.03 10.88
CA LEU A 143 -3.05 2.32 11.95
C LEU A 143 -2.95 3.17 13.23
N ALA A 144 -2.59 4.46 13.11
CA ALA A 144 -2.52 5.39 14.24
C ALA A 144 -3.88 5.61 14.91
N LYS A 145 -4.96 5.61 14.13
CA LYS A 145 -6.34 5.79 14.62
C LYS A 145 -7.00 4.49 15.08
N GLY A 146 -6.42 3.33 14.79
CA GLY A 146 -7.03 2.02 15.07
C GLY A 146 -8.37 1.84 14.34
N VAL A 147 -8.46 2.26 13.07
CA VAL A 147 -9.68 2.20 12.26
C VAL A 147 -9.42 1.49 10.95
N GLY A 148 -10.21 0.47 10.65
CA GLY A 148 -10.06 -0.37 9.48
C GLY A 148 -8.88 -1.35 9.59
N HIS A 149 -8.70 -2.14 8.53
CA HIS A 149 -7.59 -3.08 8.36
C HIS A 149 -6.72 -2.64 7.19
N PRO A 150 -5.62 -1.92 7.45
CA PRO A 150 -4.77 -1.39 6.39
C PRO A 150 -3.82 -2.43 5.82
N TYR A 151 -3.74 -2.45 4.49
CA TYR A 151 -2.72 -3.14 3.72
C TYR A 151 -1.91 -2.11 2.94
N SER A 152 -0.59 -2.24 2.97
CA SER A 152 0.29 -1.49 2.07
C SER A 152 0.61 -2.34 0.84
N GLY A 153 0.00 -2.02 -0.32
CA GLY A 153 0.08 -2.85 -1.51
C GLY A 153 -0.38 -2.11 -2.77
N PRO A 154 -0.24 -2.73 -3.96
CA PRO A 154 -0.40 -2.04 -5.23
C PRO A 154 -1.79 -1.38 -5.39
N VAL A 155 -1.81 -0.12 -5.83
CA VAL A 155 -3.01 0.50 -6.39
C VAL A 155 -3.38 -0.17 -7.71
N LEU A 156 -4.63 0.00 -8.19
CA LEU A 156 -5.12 -0.75 -9.34
C LEU A 156 -4.26 -0.59 -10.60
N THR A 157 -3.82 0.61 -10.92
CA THR A 157 -2.93 0.83 -12.08
C THR A 157 -1.59 0.10 -11.92
N THR A 158 -1.02 0.04 -10.72
CA THR A 158 0.19 -0.74 -10.44
C THR A 158 -0.09 -2.24 -10.54
N LEU A 159 -1.21 -2.72 -9.99
CA LEU A 159 -1.65 -4.11 -10.11
C LEU A 159 -1.79 -4.54 -11.57
N GLY A 160 -2.21 -3.62 -12.45
CA GLY A 160 -2.30 -3.85 -13.89
C GLY A 160 -0.99 -4.25 -14.56
N TYR A 161 0.15 -3.89 -13.97
CA TYR A 161 1.51 -4.21 -14.44
C TYR A 161 2.21 -5.28 -13.60
N SER A 162 1.58 -5.78 -12.54
CA SER A 162 2.18 -6.80 -11.66
C SER A 162 2.41 -8.11 -12.42
N ASN A 163 3.53 -8.77 -12.08
CA ASN A 163 3.85 -10.10 -12.61
C ASN A 163 3.19 -11.22 -11.78
N GLU A 164 3.30 -12.48 -12.24
CA GLU A 164 2.69 -13.65 -11.59
C GLU A 164 3.13 -13.81 -10.14
N ALA A 165 4.42 -13.62 -9.84
CA ALA A 165 4.94 -13.76 -8.48
C ALA A 165 4.36 -12.71 -7.53
N ALA A 166 4.17 -11.46 -7.98
CA ALA A 166 3.53 -10.41 -7.21
C ALA A 166 2.06 -10.72 -6.93
N VAL A 167 1.32 -11.10 -7.97
CA VAL A 167 -0.11 -11.47 -7.86
C VAL A 167 -0.29 -12.67 -6.94
N LYS A 168 0.56 -13.69 -7.06
CA LYS A 168 0.53 -14.86 -6.16
C LYS A 168 0.75 -14.45 -4.70
N ARG A 169 1.77 -13.63 -4.41
CA ARG A 169 2.03 -13.16 -3.03
C ARG A 169 0.86 -12.33 -2.49
N MET A 170 0.28 -11.47 -3.30
CA MET A 170 -0.89 -10.69 -2.90
C MET A 170 -2.08 -11.60 -2.58
N ARG A 171 -2.37 -12.56 -3.46
CA ARG A 171 -3.43 -13.56 -3.25
C ARG A 171 -3.22 -14.36 -1.97
N ASP A 172 -2.01 -14.84 -1.72
CA ASP A 172 -1.69 -15.63 -0.54
C ASP A 172 -1.81 -14.79 0.75
N MET A 173 -1.30 -13.56 0.75
CA MET A 173 -1.41 -12.64 1.89
C MET A 173 -2.87 -12.29 2.19
N MET A 174 -3.63 -11.90 1.17
CA MET A 174 -5.04 -11.53 1.32
C MET A 174 -5.93 -12.72 1.72
N ALA A 175 -5.57 -13.94 1.33
CA ALA A 175 -6.25 -15.17 1.75
C ALA A 175 -5.81 -15.68 3.14
N GLY A 176 -4.97 -14.94 3.85
CA GLY A 176 -4.50 -15.36 5.18
C GLY A 176 -3.51 -16.52 5.17
N ARG A 177 -2.98 -16.94 4.01
CA ARG A 177 -2.05 -18.08 3.93
C ARG A 177 -0.71 -17.73 4.57
N PRO A 178 -0.03 -18.72 5.19
CA PRO A 178 1.33 -18.53 5.69
C PRO A 178 2.30 -18.37 4.53
N GLY A 179 3.43 -17.76 4.81
CA GLY A 179 4.48 -17.58 3.82
C GLY A 179 5.76 -17.06 4.42
N ASP A 180 6.78 -17.00 3.58
CA ASP A 180 8.08 -16.47 3.97
C ASP A 180 8.76 -15.73 2.80
N VAL A 181 9.73 -14.90 3.15
CA VAL A 181 10.60 -14.19 2.21
C VAL A 181 12.01 -14.17 2.79
N LYS A 182 13.00 -14.52 1.97
CA LYS A 182 14.41 -14.37 2.34
C LYS A 182 14.86 -12.94 2.12
N LEU A 183 15.19 -12.26 3.20
CA LEU A 183 15.78 -10.93 3.20
C LEU A 183 17.30 -11.01 3.25
N ARG A 184 17.96 -9.97 2.75
CA ARG A 184 19.38 -9.75 2.96
C ARG A 184 19.58 -9.11 4.35
N VAL A 185 20.45 -9.68 5.15
CA VAL A 185 20.83 -9.13 6.45
C VAL A 185 21.79 -7.95 6.24
N VAL A 186 21.46 -6.78 6.79
CA VAL A 186 22.33 -5.59 6.84
C VAL A 186 22.96 -5.48 8.23
N LYS A 187 22.12 -5.62 9.28
CA LYS A 187 22.52 -5.73 10.67
C LYS A 187 21.67 -6.81 11.34
N ALA A 188 22.29 -7.88 11.76
CA ALA A 188 21.58 -8.96 12.45
C ALA A 188 21.17 -8.55 13.86
N GLY A 189 20.08 -9.14 14.36
CA GLY A 189 19.78 -9.21 15.78
C GLY A 189 20.34 -10.50 16.37
N GLU A 190 20.49 -10.54 17.69
CA GLU A 190 20.93 -11.77 18.42
C GLU A 190 19.83 -12.84 18.45
N LYS A 191 18.57 -12.40 18.44
CA LYS A 191 17.37 -13.26 18.53
C LYS A 191 16.40 -12.94 17.39
N PRO A 192 15.48 -13.85 17.06
CA PRO A 192 14.36 -13.52 16.20
C PRO A 192 13.58 -12.32 16.73
N VAL A 193 13.13 -11.46 15.83
CA VAL A 193 12.27 -10.35 16.17
C VAL A 193 10.85 -10.63 15.67
N GLU A 194 9.86 -10.17 16.41
CA GLU A 194 8.46 -10.27 16.03
C GLU A 194 7.79 -8.92 16.17
N GLY A 195 6.83 -8.64 15.30
CA GLY A 195 6.07 -7.39 15.37
C GLY A 195 5.01 -7.27 14.29
N LEU A 196 4.09 -6.33 14.48
CA LEU A 196 3.19 -5.89 13.43
C LEU A 196 3.93 -4.95 12.48
N ALA A 197 3.50 -4.93 11.21
CA ALA A 197 4.10 -4.05 10.22
C ALA A 197 3.59 -2.60 10.32
N MET A 198 4.39 -1.68 9.81
CA MET A 198 4.04 -0.34 9.37
C MET A 198 5.01 0.10 8.27
N GLY A 199 4.73 1.19 7.57
CA GLY A 199 5.71 1.72 6.64
C GLY A 199 5.14 2.12 5.27
N GLY A 200 6.01 2.17 4.27
CA GLY A 200 5.69 2.55 2.89
C GLY A 200 6.71 3.51 2.28
N LEU A 201 6.22 4.51 1.53
CA LEU A 201 7.06 5.50 0.84
C LEU A 201 7.76 6.45 1.83
N LEU A 202 9.07 6.48 1.78
CA LEU A 202 9.94 7.23 2.71
C LEU A 202 9.54 8.71 2.87
N ASP A 203 9.29 9.44 1.77
CA ASP A 203 8.87 10.86 1.85
C ASP A 203 7.55 11.01 2.61
N ARG A 204 6.61 10.09 2.46
CA ARG A 204 5.30 10.14 3.14
C ARG A 204 5.43 9.80 4.62
N LEU A 205 6.26 8.82 4.97
CA LEU A 205 6.58 8.50 6.36
C LEU A 205 7.24 9.68 7.06
N HIS A 206 8.23 10.31 6.38
CA HIS A 206 8.88 11.51 6.91
C HIS A 206 7.89 12.65 7.17
N ARG A 207 6.99 12.95 6.20
CA ARG A 207 5.96 13.99 6.39
C ARG A 207 5.02 13.69 7.55
N LEU A 208 4.58 12.43 7.70
CA LEU A 208 3.76 12.02 8.84
C LEU A 208 4.52 12.20 10.17
N ALA A 209 5.80 11.82 10.22
CA ALA A 209 6.62 11.98 11.43
C ALA A 209 6.84 13.46 11.79
N MET A 210 7.12 14.31 10.80
CA MET A 210 7.30 15.75 11.04
C MET A 210 6.02 16.40 11.56
N ASN A 211 4.85 15.94 11.12
CA ASN A 211 3.54 16.44 11.55
C ASN A 211 3.00 15.74 12.82
N GLY A 212 3.77 14.84 13.44
CA GLY A 212 3.32 14.09 14.63
C GLY A 212 2.16 13.12 14.36
N ALA A 213 1.95 12.71 13.10
CA ALA A 213 0.85 11.87 12.65
C ALA A 213 1.28 10.43 12.30
N LEU A 214 2.58 10.11 12.38
CA LEU A 214 3.07 8.75 12.19
C LEU A 214 2.61 7.86 13.37
N PRO A 215 2.15 6.61 13.14
CA PRO A 215 1.84 5.69 14.23
C PRO A 215 3.09 5.38 15.08
N ASP A 216 2.88 5.02 16.34
CA ASP A 216 3.96 4.54 17.20
C ASP A 216 4.62 3.30 16.60
N SER A 217 5.92 3.34 16.41
CA SER A 217 6.75 2.29 15.84
C SER A 217 7.25 1.28 16.87
N THR A 218 6.95 1.45 18.14
CA THR A 218 7.40 0.57 19.24
C THR A 218 6.97 -0.88 18.97
N GLY A 219 7.96 -1.78 18.90
CA GLY A 219 7.75 -3.21 18.62
C GLY A 219 7.25 -3.52 17.20
N ARG A 220 7.31 -2.57 16.27
CA ARG A 220 6.87 -2.79 14.88
C ARG A 220 8.03 -3.06 13.95
N VAL A 221 7.75 -3.79 12.88
CA VAL A 221 8.65 -3.94 11.72
C VAL A 221 8.36 -2.80 10.74
N VAL A 222 9.32 -1.91 10.56
CA VAL A 222 9.18 -0.71 9.73
C VAL A 222 9.68 -0.98 8.32
N PHE A 223 8.77 -1.03 7.35
CA PHE A 223 9.09 -1.21 5.93
C PHE A 223 9.28 0.14 5.24
N ILE A 224 10.39 0.31 4.51
CA ILE A 224 10.72 1.57 3.84
C ILE A 224 11.04 1.31 2.39
N GLU A 225 10.31 1.94 1.47
CA GLU A 225 10.63 2.01 0.06
C GLU A 225 10.89 3.46 -0.36
N ASN A 226 11.59 3.66 -1.47
CA ASN A 226 11.81 4.99 -2.02
C ASN A 226 11.79 4.97 -3.55
N THR A 227 11.54 6.13 -4.16
CA THR A 227 11.52 6.29 -5.61
C THR A 227 12.67 7.17 -6.07
N ASN A 228 13.01 7.10 -7.38
CA ASN A 228 13.96 7.99 -8.01
C ASN A 228 13.67 9.48 -7.77
N ARG A 229 12.40 9.85 -7.64
CA ARG A 229 11.98 11.23 -7.38
C ARG A 229 12.55 11.78 -6.08
N TYR A 230 12.63 10.95 -5.05
CA TYR A 230 13.10 11.33 -3.72
C TYR A 230 14.50 10.80 -3.40
N ALA A 231 15.14 10.09 -4.33
CA ALA A 231 16.46 9.50 -4.12
C ALA A 231 17.53 10.52 -3.66
N PRO A 232 17.59 11.75 -4.20
CA PRO A 232 18.57 12.75 -3.75
C PRO A 232 18.40 13.17 -2.27
N ARG A 233 17.20 13.02 -1.71
CA ARG A 233 16.87 13.40 -0.34
C ARG A 233 16.82 12.21 0.62
N THR A 234 17.28 11.03 0.21
CA THR A 234 17.17 9.81 1.04
C THR A 234 17.79 9.98 2.41
N ASP A 235 19.01 10.54 2.47
CA ASP A 235 19.75 10.72 3.73
C ASP A 235 19.04 11.73 4.66
N GLU A 236 18.55 12.83 4.11
CA GLU A 236 17.75 13.83 4.82
C GLU A 236 16.47 13.21 5.42
N LEU A 237 15.73 12.45 4.59
CA LEU A 237 14.47 11.86 5.00
C LEU A 237 14.65 10.77 6.07
N LEU A 238 15.67 9.92 5.93
CA LEU A 238 16.03 8.92 6.95
C LEU A 238 16.54 9.58 8.23
N GLY A 239 17.35 10.63 8.11
CA GLY A 239 17.84 11.44 9.23
C GLY A 239 16.70 12.03 10.04
N GLY A 240 15.72 12.67 9.36
CA GLY A 240 14.54 13.22 10.02
C GLY A 240 13.69 12.17 10.76
N LEU A 241 13.50 10.98 10.16
CA LEU A 241 12.82 9.88 10.87
C LEU A 241 13.61 9.42 12.10
N LYS A 242 14.94 9.38 12.02
CA LYS A 242 15.81 9.01 13.15
C LYS A 242 15.72 10.06 14.26
N GLU A 243 15.79 11.34 13.93
CA GLU A 243 15.64 12.44 14.89
C GLU A 243 14.29 12.44 15.62
N LYS A 244 13.25 11.95 14.96
CA LYS A 244 11.91 11.72 15.55
C LYS A 244 11.80 10.43 16.36
N GLY A 245 12.89 9.67 16.53
CA GLY A 245 12.91 8.44 17.32
C GLY A 245 12.18 7.26 16.70
N VAL A 246 11.85 7.31 15.40
CA VAL A 246 11.03 6.27 14.72
C VAL A 246 11.70 4.89 14.81
N PHE A 247 13.01 4.83 14.94
CA PHE A 247 13.75 3.56 14.96
C PHE A 247 14.20 3.11 16.34
N ASP A 248 14.01 3.95 17.39
CA ASP A 248 14.58 3.71 18.73
C ASP A 248 14.00 2.47 19.40
N LYS A 249 12.72 2.21 19.21
CA LYS A 249 11.99 1.06 19.77
C LYS A 249 11.37 0.15 18.71
N ALA A 250 11.70 0.35 17.45
CA ALA A 250 11.24 -0.53 16.38
C ALA A 250 11.79 -1.95 16.57
N ALA A 251 11.00 -2.98 16.26
CA ALA A 251 11.47 -4.36 16.30
C ALA A 251 12.54 -4.62 15.23
N ALA A 252 12.34 -4.05 14.02
CA ALA A 252 13.29 -4.11 12.92
C ALA A 252 12.99 -3.03 11.88
N VAL A 253 13.97 -2.72 11.03
CA VAL A 253 13.79 -1.96 9.79
C VAL A 253 14.02 -2.89 8.59
N VAL A 254 13.13 -2.84 7.62
CA VAL A 254 13.23 -3.57 6.36
C VAL A 254 13.26 -2.59 5.20
N PHE A 255 14.41 -2.41 4.60
CA PHE A 255 14.54 -1.69 3.35
C PHE A 255 13.97 -2.53 2.20
N CYS A 256 12.96 -1.98 1.55
CA CYS A 256 12.33 -2.56 0.36
C CYS A 256 13.07 -2.13 -0.91
N ASP A 257 12.35 -1.94 -2.02
CA ASP A 257 12.95 -1.40 -3.23
C ASP A 257 13.13 0.11 -3.13
N PHE A 258 14.29 0.59 -3.55
CA PHE A 258 14.58 2.02 -3.59
C PHE A 258 14.53 2.58 -5.00
N ASN A 259 14.11 1.79 -6.00
CA ASN A 259 13.98 2.18 -7.41
C ASN A 259 14.89 3.35 -7.78
N SER A 260 16.17 3.20 -7.47
CA SER A 260 17.17 4.26 -7.54
C SER A 260 18.14 3.97 -8.66
N LYS A 261 18.49 5.01 -9.44
CA LYS A 261 19.62 4.97 -10.39
C LYS A 261 20.99 4.96 -9.68
N THR A 262 21.00 5.07 -8.35
CA THR A 262 22.22 4.97 -7.54
C THR A 262 22.81 3.56 -7.69
N PRO A 263 24.10 3.42 -7.96
CA PRO A 263 24.77 2.13 -8.03
C PRO A 263 24.53 1.28 -6.78
N ALA A 264 24.37 -0.03 -6.98
CA ALA A 264 23.96 -0.96 -5.92
C ALA A 264 24.94 -1.01 -4.74
N ASP A 265 26.23 -0.83 -4.98
CA ASP A 265 27.28 -0.74 -3.97
C ASP A 265 27.12 0.50 -3.07
N ARG A 266 26.85 1.66 -3.66
CA ARG A 266 26.57 2.90 -2.91
C ARG A 266 25.28 2.77 -2.09
N THR A 267 24.24 2.18 -2.66
CA THR A 267 22.99 1.92 -1.94
C THR A 267 23.24 1.00 -0.74
N ARG A 268 24.04 -0.06 -0.91
CA ARG A 268 24.42 -0.96 0.19
C ARG A 268 25.26 -0.28 1.27
N ALA A 269 26.20 0.59 0.88
CA ALA A 269 27.02 1.35 1.82
C ALA A 269 26.16 2.28 2.69
N LYS A 270 25.21 3.01 2.09
CA LYS A 270 24.25 3.87 2.82
C LYS A 270 23.33 3.08 3.75
N MET A 271 22.86 1.92 3.32
CA MET A 271 22.05 1.05 4.19
C MET A 271 22.86 0.56 5.40
N LYS A 272 24.14 0.28 5.21
CA LYS A 272 25.02 -0.12 6.31
C LYS A 272 25.27 1.05 7.28
N GLU A 273 25.60 2.24 6.77
CA GLU A 273 25.76 3.44 7.59
C GLU A 273 24.51 3.73 8.42
N PHE A 274 23.34 3.67 7.79
CA PHE A 274 22.07 3.80 8.52
C PHE A 274 21.93 2.74 9.61
N ALA A 275 22.23 1.47 9.30
CA ALA A 275 22.11 0.34 10.22
C ALA A 275 23.04 0.46 11.44
N ASP A 276 24.25 0.97 11.23
CA ASP A 276 25.21 1.22 12.32
C ASP A 276 24.71 2.34 13.28
N GLY A 277 23.84 3.22 12.78
CA GLY A 277 23.26 4.37 13.53
C GLY A 277 21.89 4.14 14.16
N VAL A 278 21.30 2.93 14.14
CA VAL A 278 20.03 2.60 14.79
C VAL A 278 20.17 1.38 15.70
N PRO A 279 19.38 1.27 16.82
CA PRO A 279 19.54 0.19 17.78
C PRO A 279 19.00 -1.15 17.29
N CYS A 280 17.98 -1.14 16.43
CA CYS A 280 17.28 -2.35 15.98
C CYS A 280 18.01 -3.09 14.85
N PRO A 281 17.68 -4.37 14.59
CA PRO A 281 18.11 -5.11 13.40
C PRO A 281 17.64 -4.45 12.11
N VAL A 282 18.44 -4.57 11.04
CA VAL A 282 18.15 -3.98 9.74
C VAL A 282 18.31 -5.05 8.65
N PHE A 283 17.30 -5.17 7.82
CA PHE A 283 17.22 -6.09 6.70
C PHE A 283 16.91 -5.33 5.40
N ALA A 284 17.09 -6.00 4.26
CA ALA A 284 16.77 -5.42 2.97
C ALA A 284 16.27 -6.46 1.96
N GLY A 285 15.53 -6.00 0.95
CA GLY A 285 15.15 -6.83 -0.19
C GLY A 285 13.75 -7.44 -0.09
N TYR A 286 12.88 -6.96 0.80
CA TYR A 286 11.46 -7.30 0.67
C TYR A 286 10.93 -6.72 -0.65
N PRO A 287 10.27 -7.54 -1.50
CA PRO A 287 9.87 -7.14 -2.84
C PRO A 287 8.63 -6.23 -2.79
N TYR A 288 8.81 -5.00 -2.33
CA TYR A 288 7.79 -3.97 -2.23
C TYR A 288 8.37 -2.62 -2.65
N GLY A 289 7.60 -1.83 -3.38
CA GLY A 289 8.03 -0.52 -3.90
C GLY A 289 7.51 -0.27 -5.32
N HIS A 290 8.08 0.71 -6.02
CA HIS A 290 7.67 1.10 -7.38
C HIS A 290 8.28 0.18 -8.44
N ILE A 291 8.03 -1.11 -8.34
CA ILE A 291 8.51 -2.20 -9.20
C ILE A 291 7.35 -3.09 -9.66
N ALA A 292 7.53 -3.75 -10.81
CA ALA A 292 6.52 -4.67 -11.35
C ALA A 292 6.29 -5.91 -10.46
N ASN A 293 7.25 -6.25 -9.61
CA ASN A 293 7.18 -7.36 -8.66
C ASN A 293 6.74 -6.92 -7.25
N THR A 294 6.08 -5.76 -7.14
CA THR A 294 5.66 -5.24 -5.82
C THR A 294 4.70 -6.18 -5.11
N SER A 295 4.99 -6.42 -3.84
CA SER A 295 4.19 -7.26 -2.95
C SER A 295 3.19 -6.42 -2.16
N ILE A 296 2.50 -7.07 -1.24
CA ILE A 296 1.61 -6.45 -0.26
C ILE A 296 2.14 -6.71 1.15
N ILE A 297 1.90 -5.79 2.07
CA ILE A 297 2.22 -5.89 3.49
C ILE A 297 0.91 -5.73 4.27
N ASP A 298 0.57 -6.71 5.08
CA ASP A 298 -0.57 -6.66 5.99
C ASP A 298 -0.14 -6.02 7.31
N PHE A 299 -0.68 -4.85 7.65
CA PHE A 299 -0.33 -4.14 8.89
C PHE A 299 -0.99 -4.74 10.13
N GLY A 300 -1.99 -5.59 9.95
CA GLY A 300 -2.66 -6.33 11.02
C GLY A 300 -2.04 -7.70 11.31
N ARG A 301 -1.08 -8.16 10.49
CA ARG A 301 -0.48 -9.49 10.64
C ARG A 301 0.84 -9.43 11.38
N LYS A 302 1.00 -10.31 12.38
CA LYS A 302 2.27 -10.49 13.08
C LYS A 302 3.29 -11.15 12.17
N LEU A 303 4.46 -10.53 12.06
CA LEU A 303 5.62 -10.98 11.30
C LEU A 303 6.69 -11.47 12.28
N ALA A 304 7.49 -12.44 11.84
CA ALA A 304 8.70 -12.86 12.52
C ALA A 304 9.89 -12.77 11.56
N ILE A 305 11.03 -12.26 12.03
CA ILE A 305 12.28 -12.22 11.25
C ILE A 305 13.36 -12.92 12.04
N ALA A 306 13.86 -14.03 11.50
CA ALA A 306 14.98 -14.75 12.07
C ALA A 306 16.30 -13.98 11.84
N PRO A 307 17.35 -14.16 12.69
CA PRO A 307 18.64 -13.49 12.53
C PRO A 307 19.30 -13.72 11.15
N ASN A 308 19.03 -14.86 10.54
CA ASN A 308 19.50 -15.18 9.20
C ASN A 308 18.72 -14.47 8.07
N GLY A 309 17.71 -13.64 8.40
CA GLY A 309 16.93 -12.86 7.44
C GLY A 309 15.70 -13.57 6.84
N VAL A 310 15.26 -14.69 7.36
CA VAL A 310 13.98 -15.28 6.96
C VAL A 310 12.87 -14.50 7.66
N LEU A 311 12.12 -13.70 6.88
CA LEU A 311 10.88 -13.07 7.30
C LEU A 311 9.74 -14.04 7.03
N SER A 312 8.91 -14.32 8.02
CA SER A 312 7.79 -15.24 7.92
C SER A 312 6.53 -14.67 8.59
N TRP A 313 5.39 -15.21 8.19
CA TRP A 313 4.08 -14.96 8.82
C TRP A 313 3.28 -16.25 8.85
N SER A 314 2.57 -16.46 9.95
CA SER A 314 1.70 -17.62 10.14
C SER A 314 0.33 -17.42 9.47
N HIS A 315 -0.54 -18.43 9.53
CA HIS A 315 -1.96 -18.26 9.20
C HIS A 315 -2.54 -17.08 9.95
N GLY A 316 -3.14 -16.14 9.22
CA GLY A 316 -3.94 -15.05 9.78
C GLY A 316 -5.41 -15.37 9.65
N SER A 317 -6.23 -14.95 10.61
CA SER A 317 -7.66 -14.84 10.35
C SER A 317 -7.84 -13.80 9.24
N SER A 318 -8.47 -14.16 8.15
CA SER A 318 -8.88 -13.24 7.08
C SER A 318 -9.98 -12.26 7.53
N SER A 319 -10.43 -12.37 8.78
CA SER A 319 -11.35 -11.45 9.43
C SER A 319 -10.74 -10.96 10.75
N PRO A 320 -10.84 -9.65 11.07
CA PRO A 320 -10.71 -9.22 12.45
C PRO A 320 -11.73 -10.03 13.28
N ALA A 321 -11.34 -10.46 14.46
CA ALA A 321 -12.26 -11.13 15.39
C ALA A 321 -13.54 -10.29 15.50
N ARG A 322 -14.70 -10.92 15.22
CA ARG A 322 -16.02 -10.31 15.32
C ARG A 322 -16.28 -9.84 16.74
#